data_9d64db041a61813910d1e5ff1c4f2011
#
_entry.id   9d64db041a61813910d1e5ff1c4f2011
#
_cell.length_a   1.000
_cell.length_b   1.000
_cell.length_c   1.000
_cell.angle_alpha   90.00
_cell.angle_beta   90.00
_cell.angle_gamma   90.00
#
_symmetry.space_group_name_H-M   'P 1'
#
loop_
_entity.id
_entity.type
_entity.pdbx_description
1 polymer ?
#
loop_
_entity_poly.entity_id
_entity_poly.type
_entity_poly.pdbx_seq_one_letter_code
_entity_poly.pdbx_strand_id
1 'polypeptide(L)'
;MERQVDAPADAGAPGATGARPGSWRVLGAYVAVVSASHVLWISFASVTEKAAAAFHTTDTSIGLLVSVGPLCSAALSIPAGAVADRYGYRTPLLWAGLVTSVFAFARPAAGSFPLLLVLTVGLLVPQPFLINAVADVVNRHFPEQEAATATGVGTMAIFLGITVGLVATPPLVDAFGVRGSQLVYGGLSVVALLAFWRIAPSPVPERLVAPEEMGIRAALRRALRSRTLWKLSAALFLGFGFYLGITSWLEEILKPRGIDETGAGLVAGMITMAGILGSVALGAASDRIRRRKPFLVLAGAVAAPTLWLLGHLGSLGALLPVAFVLGFFLLAALPIAIAVASEDPSLGTQVGSTAVGVMLAAGNVGGAVVVGLMGVLKDVQGSFSGAIAVITGLAVLTAVVALTVPEPLGRRRPAR
;
A
#
# COMPACT_ATOMS: atom_id res chain seq x y z
N MET A 1 -8.66 57.34 23.31
CA MET A 1 -8.05 57.18 21.97
C MET A 1 -7.47 55.78 21.91
N GLU A 2 -8.37 54.80 21.86
CA GLU A 2 -8.05 53.37 21.81
C GLU A 2 -7.74 53.00 20.35
N ARG A 3 -6.55 52.48 20.13
CA ARG A 3 -6.20 51.87 18.81
C ARG A 3 -6.86 50.52 18.74
N GLN A 4 -7.82 50.40 17.87
CA GLN A 4 -8.38 49.16 17.38
C GLN A 4 -7.27 48.44 16.60
N VAL A 5 -6.80 47.31 17.13
CA VAL A 5 -5.88 46.40 16.43
C VAL A 5 -6.76 45.56 15.52
N ASP A 6 -6.66 45.85 14.22
CA ASP A 6 -7.30 45.04 13.19
C ASP A 6 -6.74 43.61 13.28
N ALA A 7 -7.61 42.64 13.59
CA ALA A 7 -7.33 41.23 13.48
C ALA A 7 -7.17 40.85 11.99
N PRO A 8 -6.20 40.01 11.63
CA PRO A 8 -6.08 39.57 10.24
C PRO A 8 -7.29 38.72 9.87
N ALA A 9 -8.09 39.21 8.93
CA ALA A 9 -9.12 38.48 8.25
C ALA A 9 -8.46 37.42 7.39
N ASP A 10 -8.37 36.19 7.88
CA ASP A 10 -8.42 34.93 7.12
C ASP A 10 -8.46 33.70 8.05
N ALA A 11 -9.38 33.68 8.99
CA ALA A 11 -9.87 32.45 9.55
C ALA A 11 -10.86 31.87 8.56
N GLY A 12 -10.38 30.97 7.71
CA GLY A 12 -11.18 30.32 6.67
C GLY A 12 -12.53 29.85 7.19
N ALA A 13 -13.57 30.34 6.55
CA ALA A 13 -14.97 30.07 6.88
C ALA A 13 -15.22 28.55 7.03
N PRO A 14 -15.96 28.09 8.05
CA PRO A 14 -16.42 26.70 8.15
C PRO A 14 -17.47 26.45 7.07
N GLY A 15 -17.06 25.91 5.93
CA GLY A 15 -17.99 25.63 4.82
C GLY A 15 -17.33 25.32 3.47
N ALA A 16 -16.01 25.31 3.34
CA ALA A 16 -15.36 24.92 2.09
C ALA A 16 -15.51 23.41 1.86
N THR A 17 -16.41 23.05 0.93
CA THR A 17 -16.76 21.67 0.56
C THR A 17 -15.79 21.08 -0.46
N GLY A 18 -14.48 21.32 -0.39
CA GLY A 18 -13.47 20.81 -1.34
C GLY A 18 -12.06 20.83 -0.79
N ALA A 19 -11.16 20.11 -1.47
CA ALA A 19 -9.74 20.11 -1.16
C ALA A 19 -9.13 21.50 -1.20
N ARG A 20 -8.19 21.80 -0.31
CA ARG A 20 -7.47 23.09 -0.31
C ARG A 20 -6.73 23.27 -1.64
N PRO A 21 -6.59 24.52 -2.15
CA PRO A 21 -5.80 24.77 -3.35
C PRO A 21 -4.40 24.13 -3.25
N GLY A 22 -4.03 23.31 -4.23
CA GLY A 22 -2.74 22.62 -4.23
C GLY A 22 -2.70 21.24 -3.57
N SER A 23 -3.73 20.78 -2.86
CA SER A 23 -3.78 19.47 -2.20
C SER A 23 -3.50 18.30 -3.16
N TRP A 24 -4.08 18.31 -4.33
CA TRP A 24 -3.84 17.31 -5.38
C TRP A 24 -2.42 17.32 -5.91
N ARG A 25 -1.74 18.50 -5.92
CA ARG A 25 -0.32 18.61 -6.30
C ARG A 25 0.57 17.94 -5.25
N VAL A 26 0.27 18.15 -3.96
CA VAL A 26 1.00 17.49 -2.86
C VAL A 26 0.81 15.98 -2.94
N LEU A 27 -0.43 15.51 -3.15
CA LEU A 27 -0.73 14.08 -3.32
C LEU A 27 -0.04 13.49 -4.56
N GLY A 28 -0.03 14.20 -5.69
CA GLY A 28 0.67 13.77 -6.90
C GLY A 28 2.18 13.63 -6.69
N ALA A 29 2.79 14.58 -5.97
CA ALA A 29 4.20 14.51 -5.61
C ALA A 29 4.49 13.34 -4.63
N TYR A 30 3.60 13.08 -3.68
CA TYR A 30 3.64 11.90 -2.81
C TYR A 30 3.59 10.60 -3.63
N VAL A 31 2.62 10.50 -4.55
CA VAL A 31 2.48 9.35 -5.46
C VAL A 31 3.77 9.10 -6.24
N ALA A 32 4.40 10.15 -6.77
CA ALA A 32 5.65 10.02 -7.51
C ALA A 32 6.78 9.41 -6.66
N VAL A 33 6.96 9.86 -5.41
CA VAL A 33 8.00 9.34 -4.50
C VAL A 33 7.74 7.88 -4.14
N VAL A 34 6.50 7.54 -3.78
CA VAL A 34 6.14 6.16 -3.41
C VAL A 34 6.27 5.23 -4.61
N SER A 35 5.79 5.64 -5.79
CA SER A 35 5.94 4.84 -7.01
C SER A 35 7.40 4.61 -7.38
N ALA A 36 8.25 5.65 -7.33
CA ALA A 36 9.68 5.50 -7.61
C ALA A 36 10.36 4.50 -6.66
N SER A 37 10.01 4.51 -5.38
CA SER A 37 10.50 3.53 -4.40
C SER A 37 10.08 2.10 -4.75
N HIS A 38 8.84 1.89 -5.22
CA HIS A 38 8.34 0.57 -5.59
C HIS A 38 8.89 0.08 -6.93
N VAL A 39 9.15 0.98 -7.89
CA VAL A 39 9.90 0.65 -9.11
C VAL A 39 11.27 0.07 -8.74
N LEU A 40 12.01 0.76 -7.87
CA LEU A 40 13.34 0.32 -7.41
C LEU A 40 13.29 -1.02 -6.68
N TRP A 41 12.23 -1.28 -5.91
CA TRP A 41 12.04 -2.55 -5.23
C TRP A 41 11.88 -3.71 -6.19
N ILE A 42 10.92 -3.60 -7.13
CA ILE A 42 10.48 -4.73 -7.96
C ILE A 42 11.33 -4.92 -9.22
N SER A 43 12.16 -3.94 -9.58
CA SER A 43 12.85 -3.87 -10.87
C SER A 43 13.66 -5.11 -11.25
N PHE A 44 14.16 -5.87 -10.30
CA PHE A 44 14.89 -7.11 -10.60
C PHE A 44 13.97 -8.30 -10.93
N ALA A 45 12.71 -8.26 -10.52
CA ALA A 45 11.80 -9.40 -10.70
C ALA A 45 11.49 -9.74 -12.17
N SER A 46 11.51 -8.74 -13.06
CA SER A 46 11.25 -8.94 -14.50
C SER A 46 12.49 -9.22 -15.33
N VAL A 47 13.69 -9.25 -14.71
CA VAL A 47 14.98 -9.45 -15.40
C VAL A 47 15.92 -10.31 -14.55
N THR A 48 15.38 -11.31 -13.87
CA THR A 48 16.07 -12.11 -12.85
C THR A 48 17.38 -12.70 -13.38
N GLU A 49 17.37 -13.39 -14.54
CA GLU A 49 18.56 -14.00 -15.15
C GLU A 49 19.62 -12.95 -15.50
N LYS A 50 19.22 -11.85 -16.14
CA LYS A 50 20.14 -10.77 -16.51
C LYS A 50 20.73 -10.10 -15.27
N ALA A 51 19.95 -9.96 -14.19
CA ALA A 51 20.41 -9.44 -12.92
C ALA A 51 21.36 -10.40 -12.21
N ALA A 52 21.07 -11.69 -12.19
CA ALA A 52 21.93 -12.73 -11.65
C ALA A 52 23.30 -12.73 -12.34
N ALA A 53 23.32 -12.67 -13.66
CA ALA A 53 24.54 -12.58 -14.45
C ALA A 53 25.34 -11.28 -14.16
N ALA A 54 24.65 -10.11 -14.10
CA ALA A 54 25.30 -8.82 -13.87
C ALA A 54 25.94 -8.67 -12.48
N PHE A 55 25.43 -9.38 -11.48
CA PHE A 55 25.93 -9.36 -10.10
C PHE A 55 26.62 -10.65 -9.67
N HIS A 56 26.92 -11.56 -10.61
CA HIS A 56 27.61 -12.83 -10.38
C HIS A 56 26.98 -13.66 -9.26
N THR A 57 25.65 -13.84 -9.33
CA THR A 57 24.85 -14.55 -8.33
C THR A 57 23.85 -15.50 -8.99
N THR A 58 22.94 -16.09 -8.21
CA THR A 58 21.91 -17.00 -8.68
C THR A 58 20.54 -16.32 -8.79
N ASP A 59 19.64 -16.87 -9.60
CA ASP A 59 18.24 -16.39 -9.70
C ASP A 59 17.53 -16.42 -8.35
N THR A 60 17.77 -17.46 -7.55
CA THR A 60 17.26 -17.56 -6.17
C THR A 60 17.71 -16.38 -5.31
N SER A 61 18.98 -15.96 -5.45
CA SER A 61 19.50 -14.79 -4.73
C SER A 61 18.81 -13.50 -5.15
N ILE A 62 18.54 -13.32 -6.44
CA ILE A 62 17.77 -12.16 -6.93
C ILE A 62 16.32 -12.20 -6.39
N GLY A 63 15.69 -13.38 -6.37
CA GLY A 63 14.36 -13.56 -5.77
C GLY A 63 14.31 -13.18 -4.28
N LEU A 64 15.38 -13.49 -3.52
CA LEU A 64 15.50 -13.06 -2.13
C LEU A 64 15.49 -11.54 -1.97
N LEU A 65 16.08 -10.77 -2.90
CA LEU A 65 16.06 -9.30 -2.85
C LEU A 65 14.63 -8.75 -2.94
N VAL A 66 13.77 -9.38 -3.73
CA VAL A 66 12.35 -8.99 -3.84
C VAL A 66 11.62 -9.26 -2.52
N SER A 67 11.95 -10.34 -1.83
CA SER A 67 11.34 -10.71 -0.54
C SER A 67 11.69 -9.76 0.61
N VAL A 68 12.77 -8.98 0.49
CA VAL A 68 13.20 -8.01 1.52
C VAL A 68 12.15 -6.92 1.77
N GLY A 69 11.46 -6.43 0.73
CA GLY A 69 10.47 -5.36 0.86
C GLY A 69 9.34 -5.70 1.85
N PRO A 70 8.60 -6.79 1.66
CA PRO A 70 7.58 -7.24 2.61
C PRO A 70 8.11 -7.47 4.03
N LEU A 71 9.33 -8.00 4.18
CA LEU A 71 9.96 -8.20 5.49
C LEU A 71 10.26 -6.87 6.20
N CYS A 72 10.84 -5.91 5.49
CA CYS A 72 11.04 -4.55 6.01
C CYS A 72 9.71 -3.91 6.40
N SER A 73 8.68 -4.06 5.56
CA SER A 73 7.35 -3.53 5.82
C SER A 73 6.72 -4.17 7.07
N ALA A 74 6.78 -5.48 7.21
CA ALA A 74 6.27 -6.17 8.39
C ALA A 74 6.95 -5.70 9.68
N ALA A 75 8.27 -5.54 9.66
CA ALA A 75 9.06 -5.15 10.82
C ALA A 75 8.92 -3.66 11.19
N LEU A 76 8.84 -2.77 10.20
CA LEU A 76 9.00 -1.33 10.39
C LEU A 76 7.74 -0.50 10.20
N SER A 77 6.60 -1.08 9.70
CA SER A 77 5.38 -0.30 9.49
C SER A 77 4.85 0.35 10.76
N ILE A 78 4.92 -0.33 11.91
CA ILE A 78 4.47 0.23 13.19
C ILE A 78 5.34 1.42 13.64
N PRO A 79 6.67 1.29 13.74
CA PRO A 79 7.52 2.44 14.09
C PRO A 79 7.45 3.56 13.05
N ALA A 80 7.32 3.24 11.76
CA ALA A 80 7.17 4.23 10.71
C ALA A 80 5.89 5.06 10.87
N GLY A 81 4.76 4.43 11.19
CA GLY A 81 3.51 5.11 11.51
C GLY A 81 3.65 6.05 12.70
N ALA A 82 4.27 5.59 13.79
CA ALA A 82 4.49 6.39 14.98
C ALA A 82 5.43 7.60 14.75
N VAL A 83 6.43 7.44 13.88
CA VAL A 83 7.30 8.56 13.46
C VAL A 83 6.51 9.57 12.63
N ALA A 84 5.63 9.13 11.72
CA ALA A 84 4.78 10.02 10.95
C ALA A 84 3.81 10.80 11.85
N ASP A 85 3.21 10.17 12.85
CA ASP A 85 2.33 10.83 13.83
C ASP A 85 3.07 11.90 14.65
N ARG A 86 4.35 11.66 15.00
CA ARG A 86 5.14 12.58 15.81
C ARG A 86 5.71 13.77 15.02
N TYR A 87 6.27 13.50 13.83
CA TYR A 87 7.00 14.50 13.05
C TYR A 87 6.23 15.01 11.84
N GLY A 88 5.00 14.54 11.64
CA GLY A 88 4.20 14.78 10.44
C GLY A 88 4.75 14.02 9.23
N TYR A 89 4.04 14.09 8.10
CA TYR A 89 4.41 13.32 6.90
C TYR A 89 5.66 13.83 6.18
N ARG A 90 5.89 15.15 6.18
CA ARG A 90 6.90 15.78 5.30
C ARG A 90 8.33 15.39 5.66
N THR A 91 8.70 15.49 6.92
CA THR A 91 10.06 15.21 7.37
C THR A 91 10.43 13.73 7.20
N PRO A 92 9.64 12.76 7.70
CA PRO A 92 9.94 11.34 7.49
C PRO A 92 9.98 10.95 6.01
N LEU A 93 9.09 11.51 5.18
CA LEU A 93 9.04 11.21 3.76
C LEU A 93 10.28 11.74 3.01
N LEU A 94 10.73 12.95 3.31
CA LEU A 94 11.96 13.51 2.72
C LEU A 94 13.19 12.69 3.13
N TRP A 95 13.31 12.30 4.39
CA TRP A 95 14.39 11.45 4.86
C TRP A 95 14.35 10.07 4.23
N ALA A 96 13.17 9.45 4.20
CA ALA A 96 12.99 8.14 3.58
C ALA A 96 13.30 8.18 2.08
N GLY A 97 12.83 9.19 1.35
CA GLY A 97 13.13 9.38 -0.05
C GLY A 97 14.62 9.64 -0.32
N LEU A 98 15.28 10.43 0.53
CA LEU A 98 16.72 10.69 0.43
C LEU A 98 17.52 9.39 0.63
N VAL A 99 17.24 8.63 1.70
CA VAL A 99 17.92 7.36 1.97
C VAL A 99 17.68 6.37 0.83
N THR A 100 16.44 6.22 0.37
CA THR A 100 16.11 5.38 -0.81
C THR A 100 16.94 5.80 -2.03
N SER A 101 17.03 7.10 -2.33
CA SER A 101 17.79 7.60 -3.48
C SER A 101 19.29 7.33 -3.36
N VAL A 102 19.88 7.54 -2.18
CA VAL A 102 21.31 7.28 -1.94
C VAL A 102 21.62 5.80 -2.19
N PHE A 103 20.84 4.89 -1.63
CA PHE A 103 21.05 3.44 -1.83
C PHE A 103 20.71 3.00 -3.26
N ALA A 104 19.77 3.67 -3.94
CA ALA A 104 19.49 3.41 -5.35
C ALA A 104 20.69 3.68 -6.24
N PHE A 105 21.44 4.75 -6.00
CA PHE A 105 22.69 5.04 -6.73
C PHE A 105 23.87 4.17 -6.29
N ALA A 106 23.90 3.71 -5.03
CA ALA A 106 24.96 2.84 -4.56
C ALA A 106 24.80 1.39 -5.08
N ARG A 107 23.56 0.91 -5.25
CA ARG A 107 23.24 -0.48 -5.60
C ARG A 107 23.90 -0.98 -6.91
N PRO A 108 23.97 -0.20 -8.02
CA PRO A 108 24.66 -0.61 -9.24
C PRO A 108 26.17 -0.87 -9.08
N ALA A 109 26.80 -0.29 -8.06
CA ALA A 109 28.23 -0.47 -7.78
C ALA A 109 28.53 -1.76 -6.98
N ALA A 110 27.50 -2.55 -6.61
CA ALA A 110 27.72 -3.80 -5.90
C ALA A 110 28.58 -4.76 -6.73
N GLY A 111 29.68 -5.23 -6.13
CA GLY A 111 30.60 -6.22 -6.71
C GLY A 111 30.35 -7.64 -6.20
N SER A 112 29.44 -7.82 -5.23
CA SER A 112 29.10 -9.11 -4.64
C SER A 112 27.64 -9.14 -4.18
N PHE A 113 27.05 -10.34 -4.09
CA PHE A 113 25.67 -10.50 -3.62
C PHE A 113 25.46 -9.99 -2.18
N PRO A 114 26.33 -10.26 -1.19
CA PRO A 114 26.16 -9.70 0.16
C PRO A 114 26.10 -8.17 0.16
N LEU A 115 26.92 -7.49 -0.62
CA LEU A 115 26.90 -6.04 -0.75
C LEU A 115 25.59 -5.59 -1.43
N LEU A 116 25.16 -6.26 -2.51
CA LEU A 116 23.90 -6.00 -3.18
C LEU A 116 22.71 -6.14 -2.23
N LEU A 117 22.69 -7.18 -1.39
CA LEU A 117 21.67 -7.41 -0.38
C LEU A 117 21.64 -6.27 0.65
N VAL A 118 22.81 -5.89 1.21
CA VAL A 118 22.89 -4.77 2.17
C VAL A 118 22.39 -3.47 1.56
N LEU A 119 22.79 -3.16 0.33
CA LEU A 119 22.32 -1.95 -0.37
C LEU A 119 20.83 -2.00 -0.68
N THR A 120 20.30 -3.19 -1.00
CA THR A 120 18.85 -3.37 -1.22
C THR A 120 18.07 -3.25 0.09
N VAL A 121 18.56 -3.80 1.19
CA VAL A 121 17.97 -3.59 2.53
C VAL A 121 17.96 -2.10 2.88
N GLY A 122 19.08 -1.40 2.68
CA GLY A 122 19.19 0.05 2.92
C GLY A 122 18.20 0.88 2.10
N LEU A 123 17.93 0.46 0.86
CA LEU A 123 16.93 1.07 -0.01
C LEU A 123 15.50 0.80 0.47
N LEU A 124 15.21 -0.38 1.04
CA LEU A 124 13.85 -0.83 1.37
C LEU A 124 13.44 -0.54 2.82
N VAL A 125 14.38 -0.42 3.75
CA VAL A 125 14.13 -0.01 5.14
C VAL A 125 13.31 1.30 5.24
N PRO A 126 13.55 2.34 4.43
CA PRO A 126 12.75 3.56 4.43
C PRO A 126 11.33 3.40 3.85
N GLN A 127 11.04 2.36 3.07
CA GLN A 127 9.79 2.21 2.33
C GLN A 127 8.52 2.28 3.21
N PRO A 128 8.46 1.64 4.40
CA PRO A 128 7.30 1.77 5.29
C PRO A 128 7.00 3.21 5.71
N PHE A 129 8.02 4.06 5.85
CA PHE A 129 7.85 5.47 6.19
C PHE A 129 7.20 6.27 5.05
N LEU A 130 7.48 5.88 3.80
CA LEU A 130 6.81 6.45 2.62
C LEU A 130 5.34 6.05 2.58
N ILE A 131 5.05 4.76 2.75
CA ILE A 131 3.69 4.21 2.62
C ILE A 131 2.77 4.74 3.74
N ASN A 132 3.22 4.70 4.99
CA ASN A 132 2.41 5.09 6.15
C ASN A 132 2.08 6.58 6.20
N ALA A 133 2.84 7.42 5.49
CA ALA A 133 2.59 8.84 5.41
C ALA A 133 1.26 9.19 4.69
N VAL A 134 0.66 8.27 3.94
CA VAL A 134 -0.58 8.53 3.18
C VAL A 134 -1.71 9.08 4.06
N ALA A 135 -1.91 8.51 5.24
CA ALA A 135 -2.98 8.94 6.15
C ALA A 135 -2.79 10.39 6.61
N ASP A 136 -1.56 10.79 6.96
CA ASP A 136 -1.26 12.15 7.41
C ASP A 136 -1.32 13.15 6.23
N VAL A 137 -0.86 12.77 5.04
CA VAL A 137 -1.02 13.59 3.82
C VAL A 137 -2.50 13.86 3.56
N VAL A 138 -3.34 12.83 3.59
CA VAL A 138 -4.77 12.98 3.30
C VAL A 138 -5.46 13.80 4.39
N ASN A 139 -5.25 13.47 5.66
CA ASN A 139 -5.90 14.17 6.79
C ASN A 139 -5.58 15.66 6.87
N ARG A 140 -4.39 16.07 6.38
CA ARG A 140 -3.98 17.49 6.40
C ARG A 140 -4.45 18.29 5.20
N HIS A 141 -4.65 17.63 4.07
CA HIS A 141 -4.89 18.33 2.81
C HIS A 141 -6.28 18.16 2.25
N PHE A 142 -7.02 17.13 2.67
CA PHE A 142 -8.34 16.80 2.12
C PHE A 142 -9.42 16.81 3.18
N PRO A 143 -10.65 17.25 2.82
CA PRO A 143 -11.81 17.13 3.70
C PRO A 143 -12.24 15.66 3.82
N GLU A 144 -13.02 15.33 4.86
CA GLU A 144 -13.53 13.97 5.10
C GLU A 144 -14.30 13.39 3.89
N GLN A 145 -14.95 14.26 3.12
CA GLN A 145 -15.75 13.85 1.94
C GLN A 145 -14.89 13.31 0.80
N GLU A 146 -13.61 13.67 0.74
CA GLU A 146 -12.68 13.27 -0.29
C GLU A 146 -11.58 12.30 0.24
N ALA A 147 -11.62 11.98 1.54
CA ALA A 147 -10.56 11.24 2.20
C ALA A 147 -10.31 9.86 1.59
N ALA A 148 -11.37 9.09 1.28
CA ALA A 148 -11.19 7.76 0.70
C ALA A 148 -10.70 7.83 -0.75
N THR A 149 -11.14 8.81 -1.54
CA THR A 149 -10.64 9.04 -2.90
C THR A 149 -9.17 9.41 -2.88
N ALA A 150 -8.78 10.37 -2.04
CA ALA A 150 -7.40 10.81 -1.89
C ALA A 150 -6.50 9.67 -1.38
N THR A 151 -6.99 8.87 -0.42
CA THR A 151 -6.29 7.69 0.07
C THR A 151 -6.16 6.63 -1.03
N GLY A 152 -7.21 6.43 -1.84
CA GLY A 152 -7.17 5.56 -3.01
C GLY A 152 -6.09 5.96 -4.00
N VAL A 153 -6.02 7.25 -4.36
CA VAL A 153 -4.97 7.81 -5.23
C VAL A 153 -3.59 7.65 -4.58
N GLY A 154 -3.48 7.90 -3.27
CA GLY A 154 -2.21 7.73 -2.55
C GLY A 154 -1.74 6.28 -2.53
N THR A 155 -2.63 5.33 -2.27
CA THR A 155 -2.28 3.90 -2.19
C THR A 155 -2.05 3.25 -3.55
N MET A 156 -2.69 3.74 -4.63
CA MET A 156 -2.40 3.24 -5.98
C MET A 156 -0.94 3.45 -6.39
N ALA A 157 -0.22 4.37 -5.73
CA ALA A 157 1.20 4.61 -5.98
C ALA A 157 2.07 3.35 -5.85
N ILE A 158 1.70 2.45 -4.92
CA ILE A 158 2.35 1.16 -4.71
C ILE A 158 2.25 0.31 -5.98
N PHE A 159 1.02 0.13 -6.46
CA PHE A 159 0.73 -0.72 -7.63
C PHE A 159 1.23 -0.08 -8.93
N LEU A 160 1.16 1.25 -9.03
CA LEU A 160 1.74 1.99 -10.16
C LEU A 160 3.25 1.77 -10.24
N GLY A 161 3.96 1.89 -9.11
CA GLY A 161 5.39 1.63 -9.05
C GLY A 161 5.74 0.18 -9.41
N ILE A 162 5.00 -0.80 -8.90
CA ILE A 162 5.18 -2.20 -9.24
C ILE A 162 4.97 -2.41 -10.75
N THR A 163 3.87 -1.92 -11.31
CA THR A 163 3.56 -2.09 -12.73
C THR A 163 4.64 -1.46 -13.61
N VAL A 164 5.04 -0.21 -13.33
CA VAL A 164 6.11 0.47 -14.07
C VAL A 164 7.43 -0.30 -13.94
N GLY A 165 7.78 -0.77 -12.75
CA GLY A 165 8.99 -1.55 -12.51
C GLY A 165 9.03 -2.85 -13.31
N LEU A 166 7.92 -3.57 -13.40
CA LEU A 166 7.85 -4.82 -14.16
C LEU A 166 7.86 -4.60 -15.68
N VAL A 167 7.13 -3.60 -16.16
CA VAL A 167 6.94 -3.37 -17.61
C VAL A 167 8.10 -2.58 -18.21
N ALA A 168 8.62 -1.57 -17.52
CA ALA A 168 9.66 -0.70 -18.07
C ALA A 168 11.08 -1.24 -17.87
N THR A 169 11.30 -2.18 -16.95
CA THR A 169 12.67 -2.68 -16.68
C THR A 169 13.25 -3.49 -17.83
N PRO A 170 12.56 -4.46 -18.47
CA PRO A 170 13.16 -5.21 -19.58
C PRO A 170 13.69 -4.32 -20.70
N PRO A 171 12.92 -3.39 -21.31
CA PRO A 171 13.43 -2.54 -22.37
C PRO A 171 14.54 -1.57 -21.89
N LEU A 172 14.52 -1.12 -20.64
CA LEU A 172 15.59 -0.31 -20.08
C LEU A 172 16.89 -1.11 -19.88
N VAL A 173 16.78 -2.37 -19.49
CA VAL A 173 17.92 -3.28 -19.36
C VAL A 173 18.50 -3.59 -20.74
N ASP A 174 17.69 -3.76 -21.76
CA ASP A 174 18.16 -3.95 -23.14
C ASP A 174 18.91 -2.73 -23.67
N ALA A 175 18.48 -1.52 -23.30
CA ALA A 175 19.10 -0.27 -23.74
C ALA A 175 20.35 0.14 -22.93
N PHE A 176 20.34 -0.05 -21.60
CA PHE A 176 21.36 0.50 -20.70
C PHE A 176 22.06 -0.55 -19.83
N GLY A 177 21.71 -1.83 -19.97
CA GLY A 177 22.14 -2.90 -19.08
C GLY A 177 21.46 -2.83 -17.70
N VAL A 178 21.67 -3.86 -16.89
CA VAL A 178 21.05 -3.98 -15.54
C VAL A 178 21.49 -2.82 -14.63
N ARG A 179 22.78 -2.50 -14.61
CA ARG A 179 23.30 -1.40 -13.76
C ARG A 179 22.86 -0.03 -14.24
N GLY A 180 22.79 0.19 -15.54
CA GLY A 180 22.31 1.44 -16.13
C GLY A 180 20.82 1.68 -15.85
N SER A 181 19.99 0.67 -15.95
CA SER A 181 18.56 0.78 -15.61
C SER A 181 18.33 1.19 -14.15
N GLN A 182 19.17 0.70 -13.21
CA GLN A 182 19.10 1.10 -11.80
C GLN A 182 19.48 2.57 -11.60
N LEU A 183 20.47 3.10 -12.36
CA LEU A 183 20.82 4.51 -12.32
C LEU A 183 19.69 5.41 -12.86
N VAL A 184 18.99 4.97 -13.91
CA VAL A 184 17.80 5.67 -14.42
C VAL A 184 16.73 5.77 -13.34
N TYR A 185 16.42 4.67 -12.66
CA TYR A 185 15.46 4.66 -11.56
C TYR A 185 15.93 5.46 -10.34
N GLY A 186 17.22 5.44 -10.03
CA GLY A 186 17.83 6.32 -9.03
C GLY A 186 17.60 7.79 -9.37
N GLY A 187 17.83 8.19 -10.64
CA GLY A 187 17.54 9.53 -11.13
C GLY A 187 16.05 9.90 -11.00
N LEU A 188 15.15 8.99 -11.37
CA LEU A 188 13.71 9.17 -11.21
C LEU A 188 13.32 9.39 -9.74
N SER A 189 13.92 8.65 -8.81
CA SER A 189 13.65 8.81 -7.38
C SER A 189 14.09 10.17 -6.85
N VAL A 190 15.23 10.71 -7.32
CA VAL A 190 15.70 12.06 -6.97
C VAL A 190 14.76 13.12 -7.54
N VAL A 191 14.36 13.00 -8.80
CA VAL A 191 13.42 13.95 -9.42
C VAL A 191 12.09 13.97 -8.66
N ALA A 192 11.55 12.80 -8.32
CA ALA A 192 10.33 12.69 -7.52
C ALA A 192 10.50 13.33 -6.13
N LEU A 193 11.62 13.08 -5.47
CA LEU A 193 11.93 13.66 -4.15
C LEU A 193 12.06 15.18 -4.21
N LEU A 194 12.76 15.72 -5.22
CA LEU A 194 12.89 17.17 -5.41
C LEU A 194 11.55 17.83 -5.72
N ALA A 195 10.72 17.18 -6.55
CA ALA A 195 9.36 17.65 -6.81
C ALA A 195 8.54 17.71 -5.52
N PHE A 196 8.60 16.65 -4.71
CA PHE A 196 7.91 16.62 -3.43
C PHE A 196 8.44 17.70 -2.47
N TRP A 197 9.73 17.85 -2.34
CA TRP A 197 10.34 18.89 -1.49
C TRP A 197 9.88 20.30 -1.86
N ARG A 198 9.74 20.58 -3.17
CA ARG A 198 9.27 21.89 -3.70
C ARG A 198 7.78 22.11 -3.49
N ILE A 199 6.98 21.07 -3.66
CA ILE A 199 5.51 21.16 -3.69
C ILE A 199 4.91 21.02 -2.28
N ALA A 200 5.45 20.14 -1.45
CA ALA A 200 4.94 19.91 -0.11
C ALA A 200 5.22 21.12 0.79
N PRO A 201 4.18 21.75 1.38
CA PRO A 201 4.37 22.90 2.23
C PRO A 201 5.22 22.57 3.44
N SER A 202 6.02 23.54 3.90
CA SER A 202 6.74 23.42 5.16
C SER A 202 5.76 23.25 6.31
N PRO A 203 6.08 22.45 7.34
CA PRO A 203 5.21 22.32 8.50
C PRO A 203 5.00 23.70 9.10
N VAL A 204 3.73 24.07 9.30
CA VAL A 204 3.39 25.31 10.00
C VAL A 204 3.79 25.10 11.47
N PRO A 205 4.59 26.00 12.07
CA PRO A 205 5.08 25.85 13.43
C PRO A 205 3.97 25.68 14.50
N GLU A 206 2.79 26.21 14.25
CA GLU A 206 1.63 26.13 15.18
C GLU A 206 1.14 24.71 15.48
N ARG A 207 1.51 23.72 14.66
CA ARG A 207 1.15 22.30 14.93
C ARG A 207 2.30 21.45 15.46
N LEU A 208 3.49 22.02 15.57
CA LEU A 208 4.59 21.47 16.36
C LEU A 208 4.40 21.74 17.86
N VAL A 209 3.46 22.63 18.24
CA VAL A 209 2.93 22.72 19.61
C VAL A 209 1.89 21.61 19.74
N ALA A 210 2.37 20.40 19.84
CA ALA A 210 1.55 19.24 20.13
C ALA A 210 0.92 19.42 21.52
N PRO A 211 -0.40 19.14 21.68
CA PRO A 211 -0.88 18.76 22.98
C PRO A 211 -0.08 17.54 23.41
N GLU A 212 0.60 17.61 24.55
CA GLU A 212 1.40 16.57 25.19
C GLU A 212 1.95 15.50 24.24
N GLU A 213 3.25 15.58 23.96
CA GLU A 213 3.98 14.68 23.06
C GLU A 213 3.73 13.23 23.45
N MET A 214 2.78 12.60 22.77
CA MET A 214 2.52 11.19 22.99
C MET A 214 3.69 10.40 22.39
N GLY A 215 4.56 9.88 23.24
CA GLY A 215 5.66 9.02 22.80
C GLY A 215 5.15 7.82 21.99
N ILE A 216 6.00 7.27 21.13
CA ILE A 216 5.69 6.12 20.23
C ILE A 216 4.98 4.98 20.98
N ARG A 217 5.43 4.68 22.22
CA ARG A 217 4.82 3.64 23.07
C ARG A 217 3.39 3.98 23.48
N ALA A 218 3.10 5.25 23.76
CA ALA A 218 1.78 5.71 24.15
C ALA A 218 0.83 5.70 22.93
N ALA A 219 1.28 6.16 21.75
CA ALA A 219 0.53 6.10 20.51
C ALA A 219 0.16 4.66 20.15
N LEU A 220 1.13 3.74 20.21
CA LEU A 220 0.90 2.32 19.94
C LEU A 220 -0.08 1.72 20.97
N ARG A 221 0.11 2.00 22.28
CA ARG A 221 -0.79 1.51 23.33
C ARG A 221 -2.22 2.03 23.13
N ARG A 222 -2.38 3.29 22.70
CA ARG A 222 -3.70 3.87 22.40
C ARG A 222 -4.30 3.21 21.17
N ALA A 223 -3.55 3.06 20.07
CA ALA A 223 -3.98 2.39 18.85
C ALA A 223 -4.45 0.96 19.13
N LEU A 224 -3.63 0.16 19.84
CA LEU A 224 -3.94 -1.23 20.16
C LEU A 224 -5.13 -1.43 21.11
N ARG A 225 -5.61 -0.39 21.80
CA ARG A 225 -6.85 -0.43 22.59
C ARG A 225 -8.11 -0.29 21.75
N SER A 226 -8.00 0.17 20.50
CA SER A 226 -9.16 0.33 19.62
C SER A 226 -9.63 -1.03 19.08
N ARG A 227 -10.89 -1.37 19.36
CA ARG A 227 -11.54 -2.55 18.77
C ARG A 227 -11.71 -2.43 17.25
N THR A 228 -11.89 -1.20 16.75
CA THR A 228 -11.98 -0.93 15.31
C THR A 228 -10.67 -1.27 14.63
N LEU A 229 -9.53 -0.88 15.22
CA LEU A 229 -8.22 -1.21 14.66
C LEU A 229 -8.02 -2.71 14.50
N TRP A 230 -8.35 -3.51 15.50
CA TRP A 230 -8.20 -4.97 15.41
C TRP A 230 -9.09 -5.59 14.33
N LYS A 231 -10.32 -5.08 14.15
CA LYS A 231 -11.21 -5.54 13.07
C LYS A 231 -10.66 -5.19 11.69
N LEU A 232 -10.16 -3.98 11.51
CA LEU A 232 -9.53 -3.54 10.27
C LEU A 232 -8.23 -4.30 10.00
N SER A 233 -7.40 -4.51 11.03
CA SER A 233 -6.18 -5.32 10.93
C SER A 233 -6.47 -6.78 10.56
N ALA A 234 -7.51 -7.37 11.13
CA ALA A 234 -7.95 -8.72 10.77
C ALA A 234 -8.46 -8.79 9.32
N ALA A 235 -9.23 -7.79 8.88
CA ALA A 235 -9.69 -7.72 7.49
C ALA A 235 -8.52 -7.57 6.51
N LEU A 236 -7.50 -6.77 6.85
CA LEU A 236 -6.30 -6.63 6.01
C LEU A 236 -5.39 -7.87 6.07
N PHE A 237 -5.24 -8.50 7.24
CA PHE A 237 -4.52 -9.76 7.38
C PHE A 237 -5.09 -10.82 6.42
N LEU A 238 -6.39 -10.98 6.43
CA LEU A 238 -7.08 -11.92 5.55
C LEU A 238 -7.01 -11.45 4.09
N GLY A 239 -7.32 -10.18 3.80
CA GLY A 239 -7.37 -9.61 2.46
C GLY A 239 -6.03 -9.66 1.72
N PHE A 240 -4.94 -9.22 2.37
CA PHE A 240 -3.59 -9.37 1.83
C PHE A 240 -3.16 -10.84 1.78
N GLY A 241 -3.59 -11.63 2.77
CA GLY A 241 -3.31 -13.04 2.82
C GLY A 241 -3.77 -13.76 1.56
N PHE A 242 -5.04 -13.66 1.21
CA PHE A 242 -5.51 -14.36 0.02
C PHE A 242 -5.10 -13.66 -1.30
N TYR A 243 -4.89 -12.34 -1.32
CA TYR A 243 -4.31 -11.65 -2.49
C TYR A 243 -2.91 -12.19 -2.81
N LEU A 244 -1.99 -12.18 -1.82
CA LEU A 244 -0.64 -12.69 -2.02
C LEU A 244 -0.65 -14.21 -2.22
N GLY A 245 -1.51 -14.93 -1.51
CA GLY A 245 -1.67 -16.38 -1.66
C GLY A 245 -2.02 -16.75 -3.09
N ILE A 246 -3.11 -16.16 -3.65
CA ILE A 246 -3.53 -16.51 -5.01
C ILE A 246 -2.52 -16.04 -6.07
N THR A 247 -1.94 -14.84 -5.94
CA THR A 247 -1.00 -14.32 -6.93
C THR A 247 0.34 -15.05 -6.91
N SER A 248 0.80 -15.52 -5.75
CA SER A 248 2.06 -16.28 -5.63
C SER A 248 1.97 -17.69 -6.20
N TRP A 249 0.81 -18.33 -6.11
CA TRP A 249 0.61 -19.70 -6.56
C TRP A 249 -0.21 -19.82 -7.86
N LEU A 250 -0.51 -18.69 -8.52
CA LEU A 250 -1.44 -18.64 -9.63
C LEU A 250 -0.97 -19.49 -10.81
N GLU A 251 0.32 -19.47 -11.13
CA GLU A 251 0.92 -20.28 -12.20
C GLU A 251 0.71 -21.78 -11.93
N GLU A 252 1.09 -22.24 -10.74
CA GLU A 252 0.95 -23.64 -10.36
C GLU A 252 -0.52 -24.07 -10.25
N ILE A 253 -1.43 -23.18 -9.87
CA ILE A 253 -2.87 -23.42 -9.86
C ILE A 253 -3.43 -23.55 -11.26
N LEU A 254 -2.93 -22.78 -12.23
CA LEU A 254 -3.45 -22.75 -13.60
C LEU A 254 -2.75 -23.75 -14.54
N LYS A 255 -1.51 -24.13 -14.28
CA LYS A 255 -0.72 -25.07 -15.09
C LYS A 255 -1.43 -26.39 -15.40
N PRO A 256 -2.09 -27.10 -14.44
CA PRO A 256 -2.84 -28.33 -14.74
C PRO A 256 -4.02 -28.15 -15.69
N ARG A 257 -4.41 -26.90 -15.97
CA ARG A 257 -5.52 -26.53 -16.87
C ARG A 257 -5.04 -26.06 -18.24
N GLY A 258 -3.75 -26.23 -18.53
CA GLY A 258 -3.16 -25.86 -19.81
C GLY A 258 -2.92 -24.36 -19.99
N ILE A 259 -2.90 -23.56 -18.91
CA ILE A 259 -2.57 -22.13 -18.94
C ILE A 259 -1.10 -21.99 -18.56
N ASP A 260 -0.32 -21.39 -19.46
CA ASP A 260 1.11 -21.18 -19.31
C ASP A 260 1.45 -20.02 -18.36
N GLU A 261 2.73 -19.82 -18.10
CA GLU A 261 3.25 -18.73 -17.27
C GLU A 261 2.76 -17.36 -17.75
N THR A 262 2.72 -17.14 -19.07
CA THR A 262 2.26 -15.88 -19.66
C THR A 262 0.80 -15.63 -19.36
N GLY A 263 -0.05 -16.64 -19.49
CA GLY A 263 -1.45 -16.57 -19.16
C GLY A 263 -1.69 -16.33 -17.66
N ALA A 264 -0.94 -17.02 -16.80
CA ALA A 264 -1.00 -16.78 -15.35
C ALA A 264 -0.55 -15.37 -14.99
N GLY A 265 0.53 -14.87 -15.62
CA GLY A 265 1.01 -13.50 -15.47
C GLY A 265 -0.03 -12.45 -15.90
N LEU A 266 -0.76 -12.69 -17.01
CA LEU A 266 -1.84 -11.81 -17.45
C LEU A 266 -3.00 -11.78 -16.43
N VAL A 267 -3.37 -12.91 -15.84
CA VAL A 267 -4.41 -12.97 -14.80
C VAL A 267 -3.97 -12.22 -13.55
N ALA A 268 -2.74 -12.41 -13.07
CA ALA A 268 -2.18 -11.67 -11.94
C ALA A 268 -2.09 -10.16 -12.22
N GLY A 269 -1.63 -9.78 -13.40
CA GLY A 269 -1.59 -8.40 -13.87
C GLY A 269 -2.97 -7.76 -13.93
N MET A 270 -3.99 -8.50 -14.39
CA MET A 270 -5.38 -8.04 -14.42
C MET A 270 -5.92 -7.77 -13.00
N ILE A 271 -5.64 -8.64 -12.01
CA ILE A 271 -6.01 -8.40 -10.61
C ILE A 271 -5.40 -7.08 -10.12
N THR A 272 -4.11 -6.86 -10.37
CA THR A 272 -3.39 -5.67 -9.90
C THR A 272 -3.90 -4.39 -10.59
N MET A 273 -4.05 -4.42 -11.92
CA MET A 273 -4.53 -3.28 -12.71
C MET A 273 -5.97 -2.90 -12.32
N ALA A 274 -6.85 -3.89 -12.20
CA ALA A 274 -8.23 -3.66 -11.75
C ALA A 274 -8.26 -3.09 -10.33
N GLY A 275 -7.34 -3.51 -9.47
CA GLY A 275 -7.20 -2.98 -8.12
C GLY A 275 -6.83 -1.50 -8.08
N ILE A 276 -5.99 -1.01 -8.99
CA ILE A 276 -5.70 0.42 -9.15
C ILE A 276 -6.99 1.18 -9.45
N LEU A 277 -7.74 0.73 -10.45
CA LEU A 277 -9.01 1.35 -10.84
C LEU A 277 -10.03 1.29 -9.70
N GLY A 278 -10.14 0.15 -9.03
CA GLY A 278 -11.05 -0.07 -7.91
C GLY A 278 -10.73 0.83 -6.71
N SER A 279 -9.45 1.00 -6.38
CA SER A 279 -9.00 1.86 -5.27
C SER A 279 -9.50 3.30 -5.42
N VAL A 280 -9.44 3.84 -6.62
CA VAL A 280 -9.92 5.21 -6.92
C VAL A 280 -11.44 5.25 -7.04
N ALA A 281 -12.02 4.35 -7.84
CA ALA A 281 -13.45 4.37 -8.15
C ALA A 281 -14.33 4.09 -6.92
N LEU A 282 -13.99 3.03 -6.15
CA LEU A 282 -14.75 2.68 -4.94
C LEU A 282 -14.45 3.63 -3.78
N GLY A 283 -13.24 4.22 -3.72
CA GLY A 283 -12.93 5.34 -2.84
C GLY A 283 -13.88 6.50 -3.09
N ALA A 284 -13.96 6.98 -4.34
CA ALA A 284 -14.86 8.06 -4.74
C ALA A 284 -16.34 7.73 -4.51
N ALA A 285 -16.75 6.49 -4.81
CA ALA A 285 -18.13 6.04 -4.55
C ALA A 285 -18.44 6.03 -3.04
N SER A 286 -17.50 5.57 -2.21
CA SER A 286 -17.62 5.57 -0.76
C SER A 286 -17.74 7.00 -0.19
N ASP A 287 -17.01 7.97 -0.74
CA ASP A 287 -17.09 9.38 -0.37
C ASP A 287 -18.45 9.98 -0.74
N ARG A 288 -18.94 9.73 -1.97
CA ARG A 288 -20.24 10.23 -2.42
C ARG A 288 -21.41 9.69 -1.61
N ILE A 289 -21.40 8.39 -1.29
CA ILE A 289 -22.45 7.73 -0.51
C ILE A 289 -22.31 8.06 0.98
N ARG A 290 -21.13 8.56 1.41
CA ARG A 290 -20.79 8.85 2.81
C ARG A 290 -20.92 7.59 3.69
N ARG A 291 -20.52 6.43 3.16
CA ARG A 291 -20.54 5.14 3.86
C ARG A 291 -19.29 4.36 3.50
N ARG A 292 -18.57 3.85 4.49
CA ARG A 292 -17.34 3.07 4.33
C ARG A 292 -17.60 1.57 4.40
N LYS A 293 -18.40 1.17 5.39
CA LYS A 293 -18.68 -0.23 5.71
C LYS A 293 -19.25 -1.06 4.54
N PRO A 294 -20.21 -0.58 3.73
CA PRO A 294 -20.75 -1.37 2.62
C PRO A 294 -19.68 -1.82 1.62
N PHE A 295 -18.69 -0.97 1.36
CA PHE A 295 -17.61 -1.27 0.42
C PHE A 295 -16.63 -2.30 0.96
N LEU A 296 -16.32 -2.27 2.27
CA LEU A 296 -15.50 -3.30 2.92
C LEU A 296 -16.20 -4.66 2.91
N VAL A 297 -17.52 -4.67 3.19
CA VAL A 297 -18.33 -5.91 3.13
C VAL A 297 -18.40 -6.44 1.71
N LEU A 298 -18.61 -5.57 0.72
CA LEU A 298 -18.68 -5.94 -0.68
C LEU A 298 -17.35 -6.53 -1.18
N ALA A 299 -16.21 -5.96 -0.76
CA ALA A 299 -14.89 -6.50 -1.08
C ALA A 299 -14.74 -7.97 -0.62
N GLY A 300 -15.10 -8.26 0.62
CA GLY A 300 -15.06 -9.64 1.14
C GLY A 300 -16.11 -10.55 0.48
N ALA A 301 -17.32 -10.06 0.25
CA ALA A 301 -18.41 -10.83 -0.36
C ALA A 301 -18.12 -11.22 -1.83
N VAL A 302 -17.46 -10.32 -2.58
CA VAL A 302 -17.05 -10.57 -3.97
C VAL A 302 -15.82 -11.47 -4.03
N ALA A 303 -14.90 -11.35 -3.05
CA ALA A 303 -13.67 -12.12 -3.04
C ALA A 303 -13.92 -13.64 -2.99
N ALA A 304 -14.87 -14.12 -2.20
CA ALA A 304 -15.12 -15.54 -2.04
C ALA A 304 -15.53 -16.25 -3.36
N PRO A 305 -16.57 -15.81 -4.10
CA PRO A 305 -16.96 -16.46 -5.35
C PRO A 305 -15.91 -16.28 -6.44
N THR A 306 -15.22 -15.14 -6.51
CA THR A 306 -14.19 -14.91 -7.51
C THR A 306 -12.95 -15.76 -7.28
N LEU A 307 -12.51 -15.95 -6.03
CA LEU A 307 -11.42 -16.88 -5.68
C LEU A 307 -11.78 -18.33 -6.02
N TRP A 308 -13.01 -18.74 -5.70
CA TRP A 308 -13.49 -20.05 -6.08
C TRP A 308 -13.47 -20.25 -7.60
N LEU A 309 -13.99 -19.29 -8.38
CA LEU A 309 -13.99 -19.32 -9.83
C LEU A 309 -12.57 -19.35 -10.41
N LEU A 310 -11.65 -18.51 -9.92
CA LEU A 310 -10.23 -18.54 -10.32
C LEU A 310 -9.61 -19.92 -10.10
N GLY A 311 -10.00 -20.58 -9.00
CA GLY A 311 -9.56 -21.93 -8.68
C GLY A 311 -10.15 -23.03 -9.57
N HIS A 312 -11.20 -22.80 -10.38
CA HIS A 312 -11.92 -23.86 -11.09
C HIS A 312 -12.06 -23.60 -12.61
N LEU A 313 -11.96 -22.35 -13.07
CA LEU A 313 -12.05 -22.04 -14.50
C LEU A 313 -10.78 -22.48 -15.25
N GLY A 314 -10.96 -22.97 -16.48
CA GLY A 314 -9.89 -23.50 -17.32
C GLY A 314 -9.61 -22.71 -18.59
N SER A 315 -10.25 -21.56 -18.81
CA SER A 315 -9.99 -20.72 -19.98
C SER A 315 -9.57 -19.31 -19.59
N LEU A 316 -8.56 -18.78 -20.28
CA LEU A 316 -8.04 -17.44 -20.06
C LEU A 316 -9.12 -16.37 -20.23
N GLY A 317 -10.01 -16.55 -21.23
CA GLY A 317 -11.13 -15.64 -21.50
C GLY A 317 -12.14 -15.56 -20.35
N ALA A 318 -12.33 -16.64 -19.57
CA ALA A 318 -13.19 -16.64 -18.38
C ALA A 318 -12.45 -16.15 -17.14
N LEU A 319 -11.14 -16.41 -17.03
CA LEU A 319 -10.32 -16.01 -15.89
C LEU A 319 -10.10 -14.47 -15.82
N LEU A 320 -9.87 -13.81 -16.96
CA LEU A 320 -9.58 -12.38 -16.99
C LEU A 320 -10.72 -11.51 -16.42
N PRO A 321 -12.00 -11.70 -16.78
CA PRO A 321 -13.10 -10.97 -16.15
C PRO A 321 -13.23 -11.23 -14.64
N VAL A 322 -13.03 -12.48 -14.22
CA VAL A 322 -13.07 -12.85 -12.79
C VAL A 322 -11.92 -12.19 -12.04
N ALA A 323 -10.71 -12.20 -12.62
CA ALA A 323 -9.53 -11.53 -12.08
C ALA A 323 -9.75 -10.00 -11.96
N PHE A 324 -10.36 -9.39 -12.98
CA PHE A 324 -10.74 -7.97 -12.94
C PHE A 324 -11.69 -7.68 -11.79
N VAL A 325 -12.77 -8.44 -11.65
CA VAL A 325 -13.75 -8.25 -10.56
C VAL A 325 -13.08 -8.45 -9.20
N LEU A 326 -12.28 -9.50 -9.04
CA LEU A 326 -11.54 -9.73 -7.79
C LEU A 326 -10.65 -8.53 -7.44
N GLY A 327 -9.77 -8.12 -8.34
CA GLY A 327 -8.84 -7.02 -8.10
C GLY A 327 -9.55 -5.70 -7.80
N PHE A 328 -10.57 -5.36 -8.59
CA PHE A 328 -11.32 -4.11 -8.47
C PHE A 328 -11.94 -3.94 -7.08
N PHE A 329 -12.55 -4.96 -6.50
CA PHE A 329 -13.15 -4.87 -5.18
C PHE A 329 -12.14 -5.11 -4.06
N LEU A 330 -11.23 -6.06 -4.21
CA LEU A 330 -10.33 -6.49 -3.15
C LEU A 330 -9.34 -5.39 -2.76
N LEU A 331 -8.60 -4.84 -3.73
CA LEU A 331 -7.55 -3.88 -3.43
C LEU A 331 -8.11 -2.50 -3.02
N ALA A 332 -9.35 -2.19 -3.37
CA ALA A 332 -10.05 -1.02 -2.87
C ALA A 332 -10.35 -1.07 -1.36
N ALA A 333 -10.34 -2.26 -0.75
CA ALA A 333 -10.55 -2.39 0.69
C ALA A 333 -9.46 -1.69 1.52
N LEU A 334 -8.21 -1.66 1.03
CA LEU A 334 -7.09 -1.03 1.72
C LEU A 334 -7.30 0.48 1.95
N PRO A 335 -7.49 1.32 0.91
CA PRO A 335 -7.70 2.75 1.13
C PRO A 335 -8.95 3.07 1.95
N ILE A 336 -10.02 2.29 1.77
CA ILE A 336 -11.25 2.46 2.55
C ILE A 336 -11.01 2.10 4.02
N ALA A 337 -10.26 1.04 4.32
CA ALA A 337 -9.90 0.68 5.68
C ALA A 337 -9.01 1.75 6.34
N ILE A 338 -8.07 2.34 5.61
CA ILE A 338 -7.25 3.47 6.06
C ILE A 338 -8.15 4.69 6.37
N ALA A 339 -9.09 5.02 5.50
CA ALA A 339 -10.03 6.11 5.73
C ALA A 339 -10.89 5.86 6.99
N VAL A 340 -11.41 4.64 7.19
CA VAL A 340 -12.13 4.26 8.42
C VAL A 340 -11.27 4.45 9.66
N ALA A 341 -10.00 4.03 9.63
CA ALA A 341 -9.08 4.19 10.75
C ALA A 341 -8.81 5.68 11.06
N SER A 342 -8.69 6.51 10.03
CA SER A 342 -8.44 7.95 10.16
C SER A 342 -9.66 8.72 10.67
N GLU A 343 -10.86 8.25 10.36
CA GLU A 343 -12.13 8.86 10.73
C GLU A 343 -12.69 8.35 12.08
N ASP A 344 -12.11 7.27 12.67
CA ASP A 344 -12.60 6.68 13.92
C ASP A 344 -12.26 7.57 15.12
N PRO A 345 -13.27 8.10 15.85
CA PRO A 345 -13.03 8.96 17.03
C PRO A 345 -12.25 8.24 18.14
N SER A 346 -12.29 6.91 18.21
CA SER A 346 -11.58 6.15 19.25
C SER A 346 -10.07 6.15 19.05
N LEU A 347 -9.60 6.33 17.83
CA LEU A 347 -8.18 6.45 17.48
C LEU A 347 -7.69 7.89 17.64
N GLY A 348 -8.53 8.85 17.23
CA GLY A 348 -8.17 10.27 17.22
C GLY A 348 -7.14 10.59 16.12
N THR A 349 -7.01 11.87 15.79
CA THR A 349 -6.12 12.35 14.70
C THR A 349 -4.63 12.16 15.00
N GLN A 350 -4.25 11.92 16.26
CA GLN A 350 -2.85 11.83 16.72
C GLN A 350 -2.20 10.46 16.53
N VAL A 351 -2.98 9.41 16.23
CA VAL A 351 -2.46 8.04 16.06
C VAL A 351 -2.86 7.40 14.74
N GLY A 352 -3.31 8.20 13.77
CA GLY A 352 -3.79 7.71 12.47
C GLY A 352 -2.72 6.93 11.70
N SER A 353 -1.52 7.46 11.58
CA SER A 353 -0.42 6.80 10.88
C SER A 353 0.12 5.58 11.64
N THR A 354 0.13 5.61 12.98
CA THR A 354 0.44 4.41 13.80
C THR A 354 -0.60 3.31 13.57
N ALA A 355 -1.88 3.66 13.50
CA ALA A 355 -2.95 2.72 13.20
C ALA A 355 -2.79 2.08 11.81
N VAL A 356 -2.49 2.89 10.79
CA VAL A 356 -2.16 2.40 9.44
C VAL A 356 -0.96 1.46 9.48
N GLY A 357 0.10 1.81 10.22
CA GLY A 357 1.27 0.95 10.42
C GLY A 357 0.93 -0.42 10.99
N VAL A 358 0.07 -0.48 12.02
CA VAL A 358 -0.42 -1.75 12.60
C VAL A 358 -1.22 -2.55 11.59
N MET A 359 -2.10 -1.90 10.83
CA MET A 359 -2.91 -2.53 9.80
C MET A 359 -2.06 -3.12 8.67
N LEU A 360 -1.07 -2.37 8.18
CA LEU A 360 -0.16 -2.81 7.13
C LEU A 360 0.76 -3.94 7.61
N ALA A 361 1.26 -3.86 8.85
CA ALA A 361 2.03 -4.96 9.45
C ALA A 361 1.18 -6.23 9.52
N ALA A 362 -0.07 -6.14 9.99
CA ALA A 362 -0.99 -7.28 10.02
C ALA A 362 -1.25 -7.84 8.61
N GLY A 363 -1.43 -6.98 7.60
CA GLY A 363 -1.61 -7.40 6.21
C GLY A 363 -0.41 -8.17 5.67
N ASN A 364 0.82 -7.65 5.87
CA ASN A 364 2.05 -8.33 5.42
C ASN A 364 2.26 -9.68 6.11
N VAL A 365 1.99 -9.76 7.43
CA VAL A 365 2.03 -11.04 8.16
C VAL A 365 0.98 -12.01 7.61
N GLY A 366 -0.23 -11.52 7.33
CA GLY A 366 -1.30 -12.31 6.70
C GLY A 366 -0.88 -12.87 5.35
N GLY A 367 -0.22 -12.04 4.52
CA GLY A 367 0.36 -12.46 3.25
C GLY A 367 1.33 -13.64 3.41
N ALA A 368 2.32 -13.50 4.29
CA ALA A 368 3.31 -14.54 4.53
C ALA A 368 2.65 -15.85 5.06
N VAL A 369 1.72 -15.72 6.01
CA VAL A 369 1.04 -16.87 6.62
C VAL A 369 0.19 -17.62 5.60
N VAL A 370 -0.61 -16.91 4.78
CA VAL A 370 -1.52 -17.56 3.82
C VAL A 370 -0.75 -18.18 2.66
N VAL A 371 0.31 -17.52 2.14
CA VAL A 371 1.17 -18.11 1.11
C VAL A 371 1.80 -19.42 1.61
N GLY A 372 2.37 -19.41 2.83
CA GLY A 372 2.93 -20.61 3.45
C GLY A 372 1.88 -21.70 3.70
N LEU A 373 0.70 -21.34 4.19
CA LEU A 373 -0.41 -22.27 4.41
C LEU A 373 -0.85 -22.96 3.12
N MET A 374 -0.95 -22.20 2.01
CA MET A 374 -1.31 -22.77 0.70
C MET A 374 -0.25 -23.78 0.22
N GLY A 375 1.05 -23.46 0.41
CA GLY A 375 2.13 -24.38 0.08
C GLY A 375 2.05 -25.69 0.88
N VAL A 376 1.90 -25.60 2.21
CA VAL A 376 1.75 -26.77 3.08
C VAL A 376 0.53 -27.62 2.68
N LEU A 377 -0.62 -26.98 2.41
CA LEU A 377 -1.82 -27.69 1.98
C LEU A 377 -1.62 -28.41 0.64
N LYS A 378 -0.93 -27.77 -0.30
CA LYS A 378 -0.54 -28.40 -1.59
C LYS A 378 0.32 -29.63 -1.35
N ASP A 379 1.36 -29.53 -0.52
CA ASP A 379 2.29 -30.62 -0.26
C ASP A 379 1.60 -31.83 0.40
N VAL A 380 0.68 -31.56 1.34
CA VAL A 380 -0.09 -32.61 2.04
C VAL A 380 -1.14 -33.26 1.12
N GLN A 381 -1.81 -32.48 0.27
CA GLN A 381 -2.94 -32.97 -0.52
C GLN A 381 -2.57 -33.32 -1.97
N GLY A 382 -1.36 -32.97 -2.41
CA GLY A 382 -0.92 -33.15 -3.80
C GLY A 382 -1.64 -32.22 -4.81
N SER A 383 -2.47 -31.29 -4.33
CA SER A 383 -3.24 -30.37 -5.17
C SER A 383 -3.58 -29.06 -4.44
N PHE A 384 -3.93 -28.02 -5.23
CA PHE A 384 -4.38 -26.75 -4.67
C PHE A 384 -5.87 -26.69 -4.29
N SER A 385 -6.64 -27.76 -4.49
CA SER A 385 -8.10 -27.76 -4.25
C SER A 385 -8.44 -27.39 -2.82
N GLY A 386 -7.76 -28.00 -1.84
CA GLY A 386 -7.95 -27.69 -0.42
C GLY A 386 -7.45 -26.29 -0.06
N ALA A 387 -6.33 -25.85 -0.62
CA ALA A 387 -5.82 -24.50 -0.44
C ALA A 387 -6.82 -23.44 -0.94
N ILE A 388 -7.41 -23.65 -2.14
CA ILE A 388 -8.45 -22.78 -2.70
C ILE A 388 -9.70 -22.76 -1.81
N ALA A 389 -10.14 -23.91 -1.32
CA ALA A 389 -11.29 -23.98 -0.39
C ALA A 389 -11.02 -23.18 0.90
N VAL A 390 -9.82 -23.32 1.47
CA VAL A 390 -9.42 -22.57 2.68
C VAL A 390 -9.39 -21.06 2.42
N ILE A 391 -8.72 -20.57 1.37
CA ILE A 391 -8.69 -19.13 1.09
C ILE A 391 -10.08 -18.56 0.74
N THR A 392 -10.93 -19.34 0.08
CA THR A 392 -12.32 -18.96 -0.15
C THR A 392 -13.09 -18.83 1.17
N GLY A 393 -12.90 -19.77 2.11
CA GLY A 393 -13.46 -19.67 3.47
C GLY A 393 -12.94 -18.45 4.23
N LEU A 394 -11.65 -18.14 4.12
CA LEU A 394 -11.06 -16.93 4.72
C LEU A 394 -11.65 -15.65 4.10
N ALA A 395 -11.97 -15.64 2.80
CA ALA A 395 -12.63 -14.52 2.15
C ALA A 395 -14.07 -14.31 2.68
N VAL A 396 -14.83 -15.39 2.92
CA VAL A 396 -16.14 -15.31 3.60
C VAL A 396 -15.96 -14.72 5.01
N LEU A 397 -14.97 -15.20 5.77
CA LEU A 397 -14.67 -14.66 7.09
C LEU A 397 -14.33 -13.17 7.04
N THR A 398 -13.63 -12.71 6.01
CA THR A 398 -13.34 -11.28 5.81
C THR A 398 -14.62 -10.46 5.67
N ALA A 399 -15.61 -10.95 4.90
CA ALA A 399 -16.92 -10.29 4.78
C ALA A 399 -17.63 -10.22 6.14
N VAL A 400 -17.61 -11.30 6.92
CA VAL A 400 -18.19 -11.35 8.28
C VAL A 400 -17.49 -10.36 9.20
N VAL A 401 -16.16 -10.31 9.19
CA VAL A 401 -15.38 -9.32 9.96
C VAL A 401 -15.74 -7.91 9.55
N ALA A 402 -15.85 -7.62 8.24
CA ALA A 402 -16.24 -6.31 7.72
C ALA A 402 -17.63 -5.87 8.19
N LEU A 403 -18.58 -6.80 8.33
CA LEU A 403 -19.91 -6.52 8.92
C LEU A 403 -19.83 -6.00 10.35
N THR A 404 -18.79 -6.34 11.10
CA THR A 404 -18.61 -5.89 12.49
C THR A 404 -17.88 -4.54 12.60
N VAL A 405 -17.30 -4.02 11.50
CA VAL A 405 -16.64 -2.71 11.47
C VAL A 405 -17.69 -1.61 11.67
N PRO A 406 -17.43 -0.62 12.55
CA PRO A 406 -18.35 0.50 12.73
C PRO A 406 -18.35 1.40 11.48
N GLU A 407 -19.49 2.07 11.23
CA GLU A 407 -19.57 3.13 10.21
C GLU A 407 -19.19 4.47 10.84
N PRO A 408 -18.02 5.06 10.51
CA PRO A 408 -17.56 6.27 11.17
C PRO A 408 -18.41 7.50 10.80
N LEU A 409 -18.83 7.61 9.55
CA LEU A 409 -19.57 8.76 9.03
C LEU A 409 -21.05 8.80 9.47
N GLY A 410 -21.63 7.66 9.83
CA GLY A 410 -23.04 7.56 10.26
C GLY A 410 -23.30 7.99 11.71
N ARG A 411 -22.27 8.27 12.51
CA ARG A 411 -22.39 8.59 13.95
C ARG A 411 -22.47 10.09 14.29
N ARG A 412 -22.25 10.98 13.33
CA ARG A 412 -22.47 12.41 13.58
C ARG A 412 -23.98 12.69 13.64
N ARG A 413 -24.53 12.70 14.86
CA ARG A 413 -25.82 13.35 15.11
C ARG A 413 -25.68 14.82 14.68
N PRO A 414 -26.66 15.40 13.97
CA PRO A 414 -26.67 16.84 13.77
C PRO A 414 -26.57 17.48 15.16
N ALA A 415 -25.66 18.43 15.32
CA ALA A 415 -25.64 19.28 16.50
C ALA A 415 -27.03 19.90 16.62
N ARG A 416 -27.71 19.60 17.74
CA ARG A 416 -28.97 20.26 18.11
C ARG A 416 -28.69 21.70 18.53
#